data_1180c78a790bb3763a685166a0fc4a18
#
_entry.id   1180c78a790bb3763a685166a0fc4a18
#
_cell.length_a   1.000
_cell.length_b   1.000
_cell.length_c   1.000
_cell.angle_alpha   90.00
_cell.angle_beta   90.00
_cell.angle_gamma   90.00
#
_symmetry.space_group_name_H-M   'P 1'
#
loop_
_entity.id
_entity.type
_entity.pdbx_description
1 polymer ?
#
loop_
_entity_poly.entity_id
_entity_poly.type
_entity_poly.pdbx_seq_one_letter_code
_entity_poly.pdbx_strand_id
1 'polypeptide(L)'
;VDDNPGVIAAPLSYVNAPEVIAQLDNMVSINSCIAADLYGQVASESSGLRQISGTGGQLDFLTGAAMARGGKAFICMTSTFTDKQGTRRSRILPHFGGDIVTSPRSQAYYLATEYGVVNLAGRSTWERAEALVSIAHPDFRDELIRAAEAQKIWRRSEKR
;
A
#
# COMPACT_ATOMS: atom_id res chain seq x y z
N VAL A 1 -10.14 18.75 -23.29
CA VAL A 1 -10.36 17.39 -23.80
C VAL A 1 -11.38 17.35 -24.93
N ASP A 2 -12.17 18.41 -25.03
CA ASP A 2 -13.21 18.52 -26.06
C ASP A 2 -12.57 18.58 -27.45
N ASP A 3 -13.13 17.82 -28.41
CA ASP A 3 -12.66 17.70 -29.80
C ASP A 3 -11.16 17.34 -29.99
N ASN A 4 -10.53 16.72 -28.98
CA ASN A 4 -9.15 16.26 -29.10
C ASN A 4 -9.09 14.79 -29.55
N PRO A 5 -8.69 14.49 -30.81
CA PRO A 5 -8.64 13.12 -31.31
C PRO A 5 -7.61 12.22 -30.60
N GLY A 6 -6.69 12.82 -29.84
CA GLY A 6 -5.73 12.09 -29.00
C GLY A 6 -6.31 11.62 -27.64
N VAL A 7 -7.56 11.99 -27.32
CA VAL A 7 -8.23 11.61 -26.06
C VAL A 7 -9.47 10.76 -26.36
N ILE A 8 -9.46 9.53 -25.91
CA ILE A 8 -10.52 8.57 -26.13
C ILE A 8 -11.13 8.18 -24.78
N ALA A 9 -12.45 8.31 -24.65
CA ALA A 9 -13.19 7.71 -23.54
C ALA A 9 -13.54 6.25 -23.91
N ALA A 10 -13.15 5.32 -23.06
CA ALA A 10 -13.37 3.89 -23.27
C ALA A 10 -13.96 3.24 -22.01
N PRO A 11 -14.58 2.06 -22.13
CA PRO A 11 -15.11 1.33 -20.97
C PRO A 11 -14.02 1.04 -19.92
N LEU A 12 -14.40 1.11 -18.64
CA LEU A 12 -13.49 0.84 -17.52
C LEU A 12 -12.83 -0.55 -17.63
N SER A 13 -13.59 -1.55 -18.09
CA SER A 13 -13.10 -2.91 -18.34
C SER A 13 -11.95 -2.99 -19.37
N TYR A 14 -11.79 -1.97 -20.20
CA TYR A 14 -10.66 -1.86 -21.12
C TYR A 14 -9.53 -1.01 -20.50
N VAL A 15 -9.88 0.19 -20.01
CA VAL A 15 -8.87 1.17 -19.52
C VAL A 15 -8.13 0.65 -18.30
N ASN A 16 -8.82 -0.08 -17.40
CA ASN A 16 -8.24 -0.64 -16.19
C ASN A 16 -7.75 -2.09 -16.35
N ALA A 17 -7.91 -2.69 -17.55
CA ALA A 17 -7.42 -4.05 -17.75
C ALA A 17 -5.89 -4.12 -17.51
N PRO A 18 -5.41 -4.96 -16.59
CA PRO A 18 -3.98 -5.05 -16.29
C PRO A 18 -3.13 -5.34 -17.53
N GLU A 19 -3.63 -6.15 -18.46
CA GLU A 19 -2.98 -6.48 -19.72
C GLU A 19 -2.88 -5.28 -20.68
N VAL A 20 -3.81 -4.32 -20.59
CA VAL A 20 -3.76 -3.07 -21.36
C VAL A 20 -2.75 -2.11 -20.73
N ILE A 21 -2.80 -1.95 -19.40
CA ILE A 21 -1.86 -1.13 -18.65
C ILE A 21 -0.42 -1.64 -18.82
N ALA A 22 -0.22 -2.96 -18.84
CA ALA A 22 1.09 -3.60 -18.99
C ALA A 22 1.77 -3.35 -20.35
N GLN A 23 1.03 -2.90 -21.36
CA GLN A 23 1.60 -2.53 -22.66
C GLN A 23 2.34 -1.18 -22.65
N LEU A 24 2.17 -0.40 -21.57
CA LEU A 24 2.83 0.91 -21.43
C LEU A 24 4.20 0.71 -20.77
N ASP A 25 5.28 0.81 -21.56
CA ASP A 25 6.64 0.75 -21.04
C ASP A 25 6.87 1.85 -19.99
N ASN A 26 7.59 1.50 -18.92
CA ASN A 26 7.90 2.37 -17.80
C ASN A 26 6.65 2.94 -17.09
N MET A 27 5.53 2.23 -17.14
CA MET A 27 4.31 2.62 -16.45
C MET A 27 4.57 2.84 -14.97
N VAL A 28 4.21 4.02 -14.46
CA VAL A 28 4.26 4.34 -13.03
C VAL A 28 2.85 4.51 -12.51
N SER A 29 2.41 3.57 -11.69
CA SER A 29 1.12 3.64 -10.98
C SER A 29 1.34 4.23 -9.60
N ILE A 30 0.58 5.26 -9.22
CA ILE A 30 0.61 5.90 -7.91
C ILE A 30 -0.81 5.89 -7.36
N ASN A 31 -1.02 5.13 -6.28
CA ASN A 31 -2.30 5.00 -5.59
C ASN A 31 -2.16 5.44 -4.14
N SER A 32 -3.24 5.93 -3.55
CA SER A 32 -3.29 6.27 -2.12
C SER A 32 -3.94 5.16 -1.32
N CYS A 33 -3.56 5.02 -0.04
CA CYS A 33 -4.24 4.12 0.88
C CYS A 33 -4.56 4.81 2.21
N ILE A 34 -5.43 4.17 2.99
CA ILE A 34 -5.81 4.61 4.33
C ILE A 34 -4.83 4.05 5.36
N ALA A 35 -4.48 2.77 5.24
CA ALA A 35 -3.56 2.11 6.15
C ALA A 35 -2.85 0.93 5.47
N ALA A 36 -1.73 0.50 6.06
CA ALA A 36 -1.05 -0.75 5.76
C ALA A 36 -0.71 -1.47 7.06
N ASP A 37 -0.67 -2.80 7.05
CA ASP A 37 -0.23 -3.58 8.22
C ASP A 37 1.19 -4.14 8.05
N LEU A 38 1.76 -4.68 9.13
CA LEU A 38 3.13 -5.21 9.14
C LEU A 38 3.34 -6.41 8.19
N TYR A 39 2.27 -7.05 7.71
CA TYR A 39 2.35 -8.10 6.69
C TYR A 39 2.43 -7.52 5.26
N GLY A 40 2.16 -6.22 5.11
CA GLY A 40 2.10 -5.53 3.82
C GLY A 40 0.73 -5.65 3.14
N GLN A 41 -0.33 -5.94 3.89
CA GLN A 41 -1.70 -5.78 3.41
C GLN A 41 -2.06 -4.30 3.39
N VAL A 42 -2.91 -3.89 2.47
CA VAL A 42 -3.28 -2.49 2.25
C VAL A 42 -4.79 -2.32 2.27
N ALA A 43 -5.26 -1.39 3.10
CA ALA A 43 -6.65 -0.95 3.17
C ALA A 43 -6.77 0.45 2.55
N SER A 44 -7.62 0.57 1.53
CA SER A 44 -7.86 1.85 0.83
C SER A 44 -9.32 2.27 0.83
N GLU A 45 -10.23 1.37 1.19
CA GLU A 45 -11.67 1.57 1.11
C GLU A 45 -12.38 1.55 2.46
N SER A 46 -11.68 1.20 3.54
CA SER A 46 -12.24 1.17 4.89
C SER A 46 -11.28 1.70 5.94
N SER A 47 -11.83 2.06 7.09
CA SER A 47 -11.09 2.35 8.32
C SER A 47 -11.76 1.56 9.45
N GLY A 48 -11.09 0.53 9.91
CA GLY A 48 -11.69 -0.49 10.75
C GLY A 48 -12.89 -1.14 10.03
N LEU A 49 -13.97 -1.34 10.75
CA LEU A 49 -15.21 -1.94 10.21
C LEU A 49 -16.02 -0.99 9.31
N ARG A 50 -15.63 0.29 9.23
CA ARG A 50 -16.38 1.28 8.44
C ARG A 50 -15.85 1.33 7.01
N GLN A 51 -16.66 0.89 6.06
CA GLN A 51 -16.42 1.12 4.64
C GLN A 51 -16.60 2.60 4.29
N ILE A 52 -15.67 3.17 3.52
CA ILE A 52 -15.64 4.58 3.11
C ILE A 52 -15.90 4.72 1.61
N SER A 53 -15.38 3.78 0.82
CA SER A 53 -15.50 3.78 -0.64
C SER A 53 -15.61 2.36 -1.17
N GLY A 54 -15.68 2.19 -2.49
CA GLY A 54 -15.43 0.91 -3.15
C GLY A 54 -13.96 0.69 -3.42
N THR A 55 -13.62 -0.48 -3.99
CA THR A 55 -12.23 -0.91 -4.30
C THR A 55 -11.56 -0.01 -5.33
N GLY A 56 -12.33 0.57 -6.28
CA GLY A 56 -11.79 1.29 -7.42
C GLY A 56 -10.88 0.42 -8.29
N GLY A 57 -10.03 1.05 -9.08
CA GLY A 57 -9.06 0.39 -9.98
C GLY A 57 -7.67 0.21 -9.38
N GLN A 58 -7.50 0.35 -8.07
CA GLN A 58 -6.16 0.31 -7.44
C GLN A 58 -5.44 -0.99 -7.76
N LEU A 59 -6.09 -2.14 -7.59
CA LEU A 59 -5.48 -3.45 -7.81
C LEU A 59 -5.11 -3.66 -9.28
N ASP A 60 -5.96 -3.21 -10.20
CA ASP A 60 -5.71 -3.31 -11.65
C ASP A 60 -4.45 -2.55 -12.05
N PHE A 61 -4.32 -1.31 -11.59
CA PHE A 61 -3.15 -0.47 -11.87
C PHE A 61 -1.87 -0.98 -11.20
N LEU A 62 -1.95 -1.50 -9.97
CA LEU A 62 -0.79 -2.11 -9.30
C LEU A 62 -0.30 -3.33 -10.09
N THR A 63 -1.24 -4.18 -10.52
CA THR A 63 -0.95 -5.39 -11.30
C THR A 63 -0.37 -5.02 -12.66
N GLY A 64 -1.05 -4.15 -13.41
CA GLY A 64 -0.62 -3.75 -14.75
C GLY A 64 0.74 -3.06 -14.77
N ALA A 65 0.99 -2.14 -13.82
CA ALA A 65 2.28 -1.48 -13.71
C ALA A 65 3.41 -2.45 -13.28
N ALA A 66 3.10 -3.44 -12.46
CA ALA A 66 4.09 -4.45 -12.09
C ALA A 66 4.43 -5.41 -13.24
N MET A 67 3.51 -5.62 -14.18
CA MET A 67 3.71 -6.42 -15.39
C MET A 67 4.41 -5.63 -16.52
N ALA A 68 4.27 -4.31 -16.52
CA ALA A 68 4.84 -3.46 -17.55
C ALA A 68 6.38 -3.50 -17.55
N ARG A 69 6.99 -3.47 -18.73
CA ARG A 69 8.46 -3.41 -18.86
C ARG A 69 9.00 -2.13 -18.24
N GLY A 70 9.82 -2.25 -17.17
CA GLY A 70 10.34 -1.11 -16.41
C GLY A 70 9.30 -0.41 -15.53
N GLY A 71 8.11 -0.99 -15.40
CA GLY A 71 7.00 -0.42 -14.63
C GLY A 71 7.25 -0.43 -13.13
N LYS A 72 6.54 0.45 -12.43
CA LYS A 72 6.60 0.58 -10.95
C LYS A 72 5.22 0.86 -10.39
N ALA A 73 4.84 0.14 -9.33
CA ALA A 73 3.56 0.27 -8.67
C ALA A 73 3.75 0.80 -7.24
N PHE A 74 3.33 2.05 -7.01
CA PHE A 74 3.43 2.72 -5.73
C PHE A 74 2.08 2.81 -5.02
N ILE A 75 2.12 2.64 -3.70
CA ILE A 75 1.05 2.97 -2.78
C ILE A 75 1.60 4.03 -1.82
N CYS A 76 0.94 5.17 -1.71
CA CYS A 76 1.42 6.32 -0.96
C CYS A 76 0.43 6.69 0.14
N MET A 77 0.94 7.06 1.31
CA MET A 77 0.15 7.60 2.42
C MET A 77 1.02 8.49 3.30
N THR A 78 0.41 9.39 4.06
CA THR A 78 1.10 9.95 5.23
C THR A 78 1.21 8.87 6.31
N SER A 79 2.32 8.83 7.05
CA SER A 79 2.54 7.80 8.08
C SER A 79 1.56 7.87 9.24
N THR A 80 0.94 9.05 9.44
CA THR A 80 -0.02 9.32 10.52
C THR A 80 -1.23 10.12 10.03
N PHE A 81 -2.25 10.14 10.87
CA PHE A 81 -3.39 11.07 10.79
C PHE A 81 -3.77 11.53 12.19
N THR A 82 -4.53 12.63 12.27
CA THR A 82 -5.12 13.10 13.54
C THR A 82 -6.58 12.67 13.58
N ASP A 83 -6.97 11.98 14.63
CA ASP A 83 -8.35 11.55 14.84
C ASP A 83 -9.24 12.73 15.28
N LYS A 84 -10.56 12.48 15.43
CA LYS A 84 -11.54 13.52 15.82
C LYS A 84 -11.31 14.08 17.22
N GLN A 85 -10.55 13.39 18.06
CA GLN A 85 -10.17 13.80 19.41
C GLN A 85 -8.85 14.57 19.44
N GLY A 86 -8.25 14.84 18.27
CA GLY A 86 -6.96 15.52 18.15
C GLY A 86 -5.75 14.63 18.42
N THR A 87 -5.95 13.32 18.56
CA THR A 87 -4.87 12.35 18.83
C THR A 87 -4.22 11.89 17.52
N ARG A 88 -2.88 11.94 17.46
CA ARG A 88 -2.12 11.38 16.35
C ARG A 88 -2.17 9.85 16.37
N ARG A 89 -2.47 9.25 15.24
CA ARG A 89 -2.57 7.80 15.03
C ARG A 89 -1.68 7.37 13.88
N SER A 90 -1.07 6.20 14.02
CA SER A 90 -0.31 5.58 12.92
C SER A 90 -1.24 5.05 11.83
N ARG A 91 -0.81 5.17 10.57
CA ARG A 91 -1.43 4.48 9.41
C ARG A 91 -0.73 3.16 9.09
N ILE A 92 0.45 2.92 9.66
CA ILE A 92 1.07 1.60 9.67
C ILE A 92 0.64 0.91 10.95
N LEU A 93 -0.08 -0.21 10.81
CA LEU A 93 -0.72 -0.93 11.90
C LEU A 93 -0.02 -2.26 12.16
N PRO A 94 -0.06 -2.77 13.40
CA PRO A 94 0.43 -4.11 13.69
C PRO A 94 -0.24 -5.20 12.83
N HIS A 95 -1.55 -5.16 12.73
CA HIS A 95 -2.42 -5.97 11.87
C HIS A 95 -3.75 -5.26 11.71
N PHE A 96 -4.50 -5.62 10.70
CA PHE A 96 -5.86 -5.10 10.53
C PHE A 96 -6.83 -5.72 11.55
N GLY A 97 -7.64 -4.87 12.18
CA GLY A 97 -8.65 -5.24 13.17
C GLY A 97 -10.08 -5.28 12.62
N GLY A 98 -10.22 -5.53 11.32
CA GLY A 98 -11.51 -5.53 10.62
C GLY A 98 -11.52 -4.64 9.39
N ASP A 99 -10.38 -4.03 9.05
CA ASP A 99 -10.22 -3.26 7.81
C ASP A 99 -10.37 -4.18 6.59
N ILE A 100 -11.03 -3.67 5.57
CA ILE A 100 -11.17 -4.38 4.29
C ILE A 100 -9.83 -4.29 3.55
N VAL A 101 -9.27 -5.45 3.20
CA VAL A 101 -8.04 -5.52 2.42
C VAL A 101 -8.34 -5.21 0.97
N THR A 102 -8.00 -4.00 0.52
CA THR A 102 -8.17 -3.58 -0.87
C THR A 102 -7.09 -4.15 -1.78
N SER A 103 -5.84 -4.18 -1.30
CA SER A 103 -4.75 -4.82 -2.03
C SER A 103 -4.05 -5.84 -1.13
N PRO A 104 -3.98 -7.11 -1.57
CA PRO A 104 -3.33 -8.16 -0.82
C PRO A 104 -1.81 -7.93 -0.79
N ARG A 105 -1.13 -8.49 0.21
CA ARG A 105 0.32 -8.35 0.39
C ARG A 105 1.15 -8.81 -0.80
N SER A 106 0.60 -9.68 -1.65
CA SER A 106 1.26 -10.18 -2.87
C SER A 106 1.29 -9.14 -3.99
N GLN A 107 0.44 -8.11 -3.92
CA GLN A 107 0.32 -7.04 -4.92
C GLN A 107 0.76 -5.67 -4.39
N ALA A 108 1.25 -5.58 -3.15
CA ALA A 108 1.87 -4.39 -2.61
C ALA A 108 3.38 -4.42 -2.89
N TYR A 109 3.83 -3.60 -3.83
CA TYR A 109 5.24 -3.54 -4.27
C TYR A 109 5.98 -2.40 -3.57
N TYR A 110 5.78 -1.16 -4.00
CA TYR A 110 6.38 0.00 -3.35
C TYR A 110 5.38 0.67 -2.42
N LEU A 111 5.77 0.89 -1.18
CA LEU A 111 5.00 1.67 -0.22
C LEU A 111 5.81 2.90 0.19
N ALA A 112 5.17 4.07 0.14
CA ALA A 112 5.80 5.36 0.39
C ALA A 112 5.09 6.14 1.50
N THR A 113 5.88 6.75 2.37
CA THR A 113 5.44 7.76 3.34
C THR A 113 6.38 8.95 3.28
N GLU A 114 6.15 9.98 4.08
CA GLU A 114 7.06 11.11 4.23
C GLU A 114 8.44 10.73 4.82
N TYR A 115 8.57 9.50 5.35
CA TYR A 115 9.84 8.97 5.90
C TYR A 115 10.62 8.11 4.92
N GLY A 116 10.09 7.87 3.73
CA GLY A 116 10.81 7.15 2.68
C GLY A 116 9.94 6.22 1.86
N VAL A 117 10.60 5.45 1.01
CA VAL A 117 9.99 4.47 0.11
C VAL A 117 10.65 3.11 0.34
N VAL A 118 9.84 2.07 0.45
CA VAL A 118 10.30 0.68 0.57
C VAL A 118 9.70 -0.19 -0.53
N ASN A 119 10.49 -1.15 -1.01
CA ASN A 119 10.00 -2.18 -1.91
C ASN A 119 9.73 -3.46 -1.10
N LEU A 120 8.48 -3.95 -1.15
CA LEU A 120 8.03 -5.14 -0.44
C LEU A 120 8.04 -6.40 -1.30
N ALA A 121 8.29 -6.28 -2.62
CA ALA A 121 8.30 -7.42 -3.52
C ALA A 121 9.43 -8.39 -3.17
N GLY A 122 9.14 -9.69 -3.20
CA GLY A 122 10.11 -10.74 -2.93
C GLY A 122 10.62 -10.84 -1.50
N ARG A 123 10.11 -10.02 -0.57
CA ARG A 123 10.53 -10.02 0.83
C ARG A 123 9.74 -11.02 1.66
N SER A 124 10.44 -11.63 2.61
CA SER A 124 9.84 -12.44 3.68
C SER A 124 8.95 -11.58 4.58
N THR A 125 8.12 -12.21 5.41
CA THR A 125 7.22 -11.48 6.33
C THR A 125 7.99 -10.57 7.28
N TRP A 126 9.10 -11.04 7.85
CA TRP A 126 9.90 -10.23 8.76
C TRP A 126 10.61 -9.05 8.06
N GLU A 127 11.14 -9.24 6.85
CA GLU A 127 11.72 -8.15 6.05
C GLU A 127 10.70 -7.10 5.65
N ARG A 128 9.44 -7.51 5.40
CA ARG A 128 8.33 -6.58 5.15
C ARG A 128 8.05 -5.74 6.38
N ALA A 129 7.94 -6.36 7.55
CA ALA A 129 7.68 -5.67 8.80
C ALA A 129 8.81 -4.67 9.14
N GLU A 130 10.07 -5.06 8.98
CA GLU A 130 11.23 -4.17 9.17
C GLU A 130 11.18 -2.97 8.22
N ALA A 131 10.91 -3.21 6.93
CA ALA A 131 10.78 -2.17 5.94
C ALA A 131 9.63 -1.20 6.27
N LEU A 132 8.47 -1.70 6.68
CA LEU A 132 7.31 -0.88 7.04
C LEU A 132 7.58 -0.06 8.32
N VAL A 133 8.22 -0.64 9.32
CA VAL A 133 8.66 0.09 10.53
C VAL A 133 9.62 1.23 10.16
N SER A 134 10.53 1.02 9.20
CA SER A 134 11.50 2.05 8.81
C SER A 134 10.86 3.32 8.24
N ILE A 135 9.71 3.19 7.57
CA ILE A 135 8.94 4.31 7.01
C ILE A 135 7.76 4.76 7.88
N ALA A 136 7.58 4.17 9.05
CA ALA A 136 6.61 4.63 10.04
C ALA A 136 7.09 5.93 10.72
N HIS A 137 6.13 6.70 11.25
CA HIS A 137 6.47 7.86 12.09
C HIS A 137 7.30 7.41 13.30
N PRO A 138 8.39 8.11 13.66
CA PRO A 138 9.30 7.69 14.74
C PRO A 138 8.60 7.33 16.05
N ASP A 139 7.61 8.11 16.48
CA ASP A 139 6.88 7.90 17.73
C ASP A 139 6.17 6.52 17.83
N PHE A 140 5.92 5.86 16.71
CA PHE A 140 5.19 4.58 16.66
C PHE A 140 6.10 3.38 16.39
N ARG A 141 7.38 3.59 16.04
CA ARG A 141 8.28 2.49 15.64
C ARG A 141 8.48 1.46 16.74
N ASP A 142 8.70 1.91 17.98
CA ASP A 142 8.91 0.99 19.12
C ASP A 142 7.66 0.16 19.44
N GLU A 143 6.47 0.75 19.29
CA GLU A 143 5.21 0.04 19.43
C GLU A 143 5.06 -1.05 18.36
N LEU A 144 5.33 -0.70 17.09
CA LEU A 144 5.27 -1.62 15.96
C LEU A 144 6.29 -2.77 16.11
N ILE A 145 7.49 -2.50 16.60
CA ILE A 145 8.52 -3.50 16.88
C ILE A 145 8.03 -4.48 17.95
N ARG A 146 7.51 -3.99 19.08
CA ARG A 146 6.94 -4.85 20.14
C ARG A 146 5.76 -5.68 19.63
N ALA A 147 4.91 -5.09 18.80
CA ALA A 147 3.78 -5.81 18.21
C ALA A 147 4.25 -6.92 17.26
N ALA A 148 5.26 -6.67 16.43
CA ALA A 148 5.84 -7.69 15.55
C ALA A 148 6.47 -8.86 16.33
N GLU A 149 7.13 -8.57 17.44
CA GLU A 149 7.64 -9.60 18.37
C GLU A 149 6.51 -10.43 19.00
N ALA A 150 5.47 -9.78 19.47
CA ALA A 150 4.29 -10.44 20.06
C ALA A 150 3.55 -11.32 19.02
N GLN A 151 3.47 -10.87 17.79
CA GLN A 151 2.89 -11.62 16.66
C GLN A 151 3.82 -12.71 16.11
N LYS A 152 5.04 -12.83 16.62
CA LYS A 152 6.06 -13.78 16.15
C LYS A 152 6.43 -13.61 14.68
N ILE A 153 6.30 -12.39 14.13
CA ILE A 153 6.73 -12.04 12.78
C ILE A 153 8.24 -12.23 12.65
N TRP A 154 8.99 -11.81 13.69
CA TRP A 154 10.41 -12.14 13.84
C TRP A 154 10.73 -12.56 15.27
N ARG A 155 11.86 -13.23 15.44
CA ARG A 155 12.49 -13.49 16.73
C ARG A 155 13.61 -12.48 16.96
N ARG A 156 13.99 -12.27 18.21
CA ARG A 156 15.05 -11.34 18.60
C ARG A 156 16.40 -11.62 17.90
N SER A 157 16.66 -12.89 17.54
CA SER A 157 17.84 -13.33 16.78
C SER A 157 17.84 -12.96 15.29
N GLU A 158 16.69 -12.59 14.74
CA GLU A 158 16.50 -12.20 13.34
C GLU A 158 16.56 -10.68 13.15
N LYS A 159 16.60 -9.93 14.24
CA LYS A 159 16.70 -8.48 14.28
C LYS A 159 18.16 -8.10 14.09
N ARG A 160 18.51 -7.53 12.95
CA ARG A 160 19.85 -6.99 12.65
C ARG A 160 19.94 -5.52 12.98
#